data_5a76244b7847417ba88a3df4d57dbd7f
#
_entry.id   5a76244b7847417ba88a3df4d57dbd7f
#
_cell.length_a   1.000
_cell.length_b   1.000
_cell.length_c   1.000
_cell.angle_alpha   90.00
_cell.angle_beta   90.00
_cell.angle_gamma   90.00
#
_symmetry.space_group_name_H-M   'P 1'
#
loop_
_entity.id
_entity.type
_entity.pdbx_description
1 polymer ?
#
loop_
_entity_poly.entity_id
_entity_poly.type
_entity_poly.pdbx_seq_one_letter_code
_entity_poly.pdbx_strand_id
1 'polypeptide(L)'
;MTPPDTRVPCAVIGSGNIGTDLLHKLLRSPILRPAWMAGIDPGSEGLARARALGVKTTDRGVDGLLSAVRGDGLRIAFDATSAAAPAETARKLSPLGVMLVDLTPAALGPGCVPPVNLKELAGRRAV
;
A
#
# COMPACT_ATOMS: atom_id res chain seq x y z
N MET A 1 -10.43 14.21 -24.74
CA MET A 1 -9.87 14.49 -23.40
C MET A 1 -10.25 13.35 -22.47
N THR A 2 -9.25 12.74 -21.81
CA THR A 2 -9.50 11.65 -20.86
C THR A 2 -10.01 12.26 -19.55
N PRO A 3 -11.09 11.73 -18.94
CA PRO A 3 -11.52 12.21 -17.63
C PRO A 3 -10.41 12.05 -16.59
N PRO A 4 -10.31 12.93 -15.58
CA PRO A 4 -9.33 12.75 -14.53
C PRO A 4 -9.59 11.44 -13.77
N ASP A 5 -8.52 10.78 -13.36
CA ASP A 5 -8.61 9.57 -12.57
C ASP A 5 -9.03 9.95 -11.14
N THR A 6 -10.23 9.55 -10.76
CA THR A 6 -10.79 9.86 -9.44
C THR A 6 -10.52 8.77 -8.41
N ARG A 7 -9.82 7.70 -8.80
CA ARG A 7 -9.47 6.64 -7.86
C ARG A 7 -8.46 7.15 -6.83
N VAL A 8 -8.53 6.57 -5.63
CA VAL A 8 -7.66 6.95 -4.53
C VAL A 8 -6.27 6.32 -4.73
N PRO A 9 -5.19 7.12 -4.77
CA PRO A 9 -3.84 6.58 -4.90
C PRO A 9 -3.44 5.76 -3.68
N CYS A 10 -2.90 4.58 -3.91
CA CYS A 10 -2.44 3.71 -2.85
C CYS A 10 -1.06 3.12 -3.17
N ALA A 11 -0.44 2.53 -2.16
CA ALA A 11 0.85 1.87 -2.29
C ALA A 11 0.79 0.46 -1.70
N VAL A 12 1.57 -0.45 -2.27
CA VAL A 12 1.80 -1.77 -1.71
C VAL A 12 3.21 -1.82 -1.15
N ILE A 13 3.35 -2.14 0.12
CA ILE A 13 4.63 -2.32 0.79
C ILE A 13 4.90 -3.81 0.88
N GLY A 14 5.95 -4.26 0.20
CA GLY A 14 6.28 -5.66 0.07
C GLY A 14 6.11 -6.14 -1.36
N SER A 15 7.18 -6.66 -1.96
CA SER A 15 7.22 -7.08 -3.35
C SER A 15 7.27 -8.60 -3.52
N GLY A 16 6.94 -9.35 -2.47
CA GLY A 16 6.82 -10.80 -2.50
C GLY A 16 5.51 -11.26 -3.14
N ASN A 17 5.17 -12.54 -2.93
CA ASN A 17 3.99 -13.13 -3.57
C ASN A 17 2.68 -12.49 -3.13
N ILE A 18 2.54 -12.18 -1.84
CA ILE A 18 1.32 -11.56 -1.31
C ILE A 18 1.16 -10.15 -1.87
N GLY A 19 2.23 -9.34 -1.83
CA GLY A 19 2.19 -7.98 -2.36
C GLY A 19 1.93 -7.94 -3.86
N THR A 20 2.54 -8.84 -4.62
CA THR A 20 2.35 -8.92 -6.07
C THR A 20 0.92 -9.34 -6.42
N ASP A 21 0.36 -10.32 -5.72
CA ASP A 21 -1.03 -10.72 -5.93
C ASP A 21 -2.01 -9.57 -5.59
N LEU A 22 -1.77 -8.89 -4.50
CA LEU A 22 -2.55 -7.72 -4.13
C LEU A 22 -2.47 -6.62 -5.18
N LEU A 23 -1.28 -6.36 -5.72
CA LEU A 23 -1.09 -5.37 -6.77
C LEU A 23 -1.98 -5.66 -7.97
N HIS A 24 -2.02 -6.92 -8.43
CA HIS A 24 -2.88 -7.32 -9.54
C HIS A 24 -4.36 -7.07 -9.25
N LYS A 25 -4.78 -7.34 -8.02
CA LYS A 25 -6.18 -7.09 -7.60
C LYS A 25 -6.48 -5.60 -7.55
N LEU A 26 -5.57 -4.79 -7.04
CA LEU A 26 -5.75 -3.35 -6.96
C LEU A 26 -5.82 -2.68 -8.34
N LEU A 27 -5.08 -3.21 -9.31
CA LEU A 27 -5.12 -2.69 -10.69
C LEU A 27 -6.51 -2.82 -11.33
N ARG A 28 -7.34 -3.74 -10.83
CA ARG A 28 -8.71 -3.94 -11.30
C ARG A 28 -9.74 -3.19 -10.47
N SER A 29 -9.31 -2.50 -9.41
CA SER A 29 -10.23 -1.78 -8.53
C SER A 29 -10.82 -0.55 -9.22
N PRO A 30 -12.13 -0.30 -9.10
CA PRO A 30 -12.73 0.94 -9.59
C PRO A 30 -12.52 2.13 -8.65
N ILE A 31 -12.03 1.90 -7.43
CA ILE A 31 -11.89 2.92 -6.39
C ILE A 31 -10.44 3.22 -6.02
N LEU A 32 -9.56 2.24 -6.14
CA LEU A 32 -8.15 2.36 -5.73
C LEU A 32 -7.24 2.31 -6.95
N ARG A 33 -6.24 3.16 -6.97
CA ARG A 33 -5.23 3.20 -8.02
C ARG A 33 -3.86 2.91 -7.39
N PRO A 34 -3.27 1.73 -7.61
CA PRO A 34 -1.93 1.46 -7.09
C PRO A 34 -0.91 2.33 -7.83
N ALA A 35 -0.34 3.28 -7.10
CA ALA A 35 0.61 4.24 -7.65
C ALA A 35 2.05 3.80 -7.41
N TRP A 36 2.30 3.07 -6.31
CA TRP A 36 3.65 2.67 -5.91
C TRP A 36 3.68 1.26 -5.35
N MET A 37 4.78 0.57 -5.60
CA MET A 37 5.15 -0.65 -4.86
C MET A 37 6.53 -0.43 -4.24
N ALA A 38 6.65 -0.67 -2.94
CA ALA A 38 7.88 -0.57 -2.20
C ALA A 38 8.41 -1.96 -1.85
N GLY A 39 9.68 -2.18 -2.09
CA GLY A 39 10.41 -3.38 -1.68
C GLY A 39 11.78 -2.98 -1.16
N ILE A 40 12.59 -3.95 -0.78
CA ILE A 40 13.95 -3.72 -0.27
C ILE A 40 15.03 -4.36 -1.15
N ASP A 41 14.64 -5.19 -2.09
CA ASP A 41 15.57 -5.88 -2.98
C ASP A 41 15.40 -5.33 -4.40
N PRO A 42 16.44 -4.64 -4.95
CA PRO A 42 16.35 -4.09 -6.31
C PRO A 42 16.20 -5.17 -7.39
N GLY A 43 16.60 -6.42 -7.09
CA GLY A 43 16.41 -7.55 -8.00
C GLY A 43 15.08 -8.27 -7.86
N SER A 44 14.15 -7.75 -7.07
CA SER A 44 12.86 -8.39 -6.83
C SER A 44 12.04 -8.53 -8.12
N GLU A 45 11.51 -9.72 -8.38
CA GLU A 45 10.61 -9.96 -9.49
C GLU A 45 9.31 -9.17 -9.35
N GLY A 46 8.83 -8.98 -8.12
CA GLY A 46 7.63 -8.19 -7.85
C GLY A 46 7.79 -6.73 -8.25
N LEU A 47 8.94 -6.13 -7.96
CA LEU A 47 9.23 -4.76 -8.39
C LEU A 47 9.33 -4.68 -9.92
N ALA A 48 9.98 -5.64 -10.56
CA ALA A 48 10.09 -5.66 -12.02
C ALA A 48 8.70 -5.77 -12.66
N ARG A 49 7.83 -6.61 -12.10
CA ARG A 49 6.47 -6.77 -12.59
C ARG A 49 5.64 -5.51 -12.41
N ALA A 50 5.78 -4.83 -11.27
CA ALA A 50 5.09 -3.56 -11.02
C ALA A 50 5.50 -2.50 -12.05
N ARG A 51 6.79 -2.39 -12.34
CA ARG A 51 7.28 -1.46 -13.37
C ARG A 51 6.70 -1.78 -14.74
N ALA A 52 6.62 -3.06 -15.11
CA ALA A 52 6.04 -3.48 -16.38
C ALA A 52 4.55 -3.14 -16.48
N LEU A 53 3.86 -3.05 -15.36
CA LEU A 53 2.43 -2.70 -15.28
C LEU A 53 2.20 -1.18 -15.17
N GLY A 54 3.25 -0.37 -15.21
CA GLY A 54 3.14 1.08 -15.13
C GLY A 54 3.08 1.63 -13.71
N VAL A 55 3.37 0.80 -12.70
CA VAL A 55 3.39 1.20 -11.30
C VAL A 55 4.80 1.65 -10.92
N LYS A 56 4.91 2.79 -10.24
CA LYS A 56 6.21 3.28 -9.75
C LYS A 56 6.73 2.37 -8.64
N THR A 57 8.03 2.22 -8.56
CA THR A 57 8.65 1.32 -7.58
C THR A 57 9.78 1.99 -6.83
N THR A 58 10.05 1.50 -5.62
CA THR A 58 11.23 1.85 -4.85
C THR A 58 11.80 0.60 -4.20
N ASP A 59 13.12 0.51 -4.11
CA ASP A 59 13.81 -0.57 -3.39
C ASP A 59 14.26 -0.13 -1.99
N ARG A 60 13.81 1.04 -1.54
CA ARG A 60 14.17 1.63 -0.25
C ARG A 60 13.07 1.43 0.81
N GLY A 61 12.16 0.50 0.57
CA GLY A 61 11.07 0.23 1.49
C GLY A 61 10.15 1.44 1.69
N VAL A 62 9.61 1.58 2.89
CA VAL A 62 8.70 2.67 3.20
C VAL A 62 9.36 4.04 3.06
N ASP A 63 10.66 4.15 3.30
CA ASP A 63 11.36 5.43 3.19
C ASP A 63 11.30 5.99 1.76
N GLY A 64 11.29 5.12 0.75
CA GLY A 64 11.13 5.53 -0.63
C GLY A 64 9.73 6.03 -0.98
N LEU A 65 8.74 5.79 -0.13
CA LEU A 65 7.37 6.28 -0.33
C LEU A 65 7.12 7.65 0.29
N LEU A 66 7.96 8.11 1.20
CA LEU A 66 7.67 9.32 1.99
C LEU A 66 7.52 10.56 1.10
N SER A 67 8.36 10.70 0.09
CA SER A 67 8.24 11.80 -0.87
C SER A 67 7.01 11.65 -1.77
N ALA A 68 6.62 10.42 -2.07
CA ALA A 68 5.49 10.13 -2.94
C ALA A 68 4.13 10.45 -2.28
N VAL A 69 4.08 10.51 -0.95
CA VAL A 69 2.84 10.86 -0.24
C VAL A 69 2.33 12.23 -0.70
N ARG A 70 3.23 13.21 -0.80
CA ARG A 70 2.84 14.54 -1.29
C ARG A 70 2.79 14.61 -2.82
N GLY A 71 3.80 14.05 -3.48
CA GLY A 71 3.92 14.14 -4.94
C GLY A 71 2.81 13.45 -5.68
N ASP A 72 2.44 12.26 -5.25
CA ASP A 72 1.42 11.43 -5.90
C ASP A 72 0.12 11.33 -5.11
N GLY A 73 0.02 12.01 -3.98
CA GLY A 73 -1.21 12.05 -3.18
C GLY A 73 -1.58 10.72 -2.54
N LEU A 74 -0.59 9.92 -2.13
CA LEU A 74 -0.87 8.63 -1.50
C LEU A 74 -1.75 8.78 -0.26
N ARG A 75 -2.82 7.99 -0.19
CA ARG A 75 -3.78 8.04 0.91
C ARG A 75 -3.85 6.73 1.68
N ILE A 76 -3.53 5.63 1.06
CA ILE A 76 -3.64 4.30 1.64
C ILE A 76 -2.37 3.52 1.30
N ALA A 77 -1.84 2.78 2.27
CA ALA A 77 -0.73 1.85 2.06
C ALA A 77 -1.12 0.49 2.62
N PHE A 78 -0.85 -0.56 1.86
CA PHE A 78 -1.09 -1.94 2.25
C PHE A 78 0.25 -2.56 2.61
N ASP A 79 0.41 -2.99 3.87
CA ASP A 79 1.64 -3.64 4.32
C ASP A 79 1.51 -5.15 4.14
N ALA A 80 2.21 -5.67 3.14
CA ALA A 80 2.27 -7.10 2.80
C ALA A 80 3.65 -7.68 3.07
N THR A 81 4.46 -7.03 3.92
CA THR A 81 5.78 -7.53 4.31
C THR A 81 5.65 -8.64 5.36
N SER A 82 6.75 -9.33 5.65
CA SER A 82 6.83 -10.15 6.84
C SER A 82 6.82 -9.24 8.08
N ALA A 83 6.36 -9.75 9.22
CA ALA A 83 6.00 -8.98 10.41
C ALA A 83 7.15 -8.21 11.11
N ALA A 84 8.25 -7.90 10.45
CA ALA A 84 9.44 -7.37 11.12
C ALA A 84 9.30 -5.93 11.65
N ALA A 85 8.56 -5.04 10.97
CA ALA A 85 8.52 -3.63 11.38
C ALA A 85 7.24 -2.87 11.00
N PRO A 86 6.02 -3.44 11.16
CA PRO A 86 4.80 -2.73 10.77
C PRO A 86 4.52 -1.53 11.68
N ALA A 87 4.92 -1.57 12.96
CA ALA A 87 4.75 -0.44 13.87
C ALA A 87 5.60 0.75 13.44
N GLU A 88 6.83 0.50 12.96
CA GLU A 88 7.68 1.55 12.42
C GLU A 88 7.09 2.16 11.15
N THR A 89 6.56 1.33 10.27
CA THR A 89 5.87 1.79 9.06
C THR A 89 4.70 2.70 9.42
N ALA A 90 3.89 2.32 10.39
CA ALA A 90 2.77 3.13 10.86
C ALA A 90 3.26 4.47 11.42
N ARG A 91 4.33 4.49 12.20
CA ARG A 91 4.89 5.74 12.74
C ARG A 91 5.35 6.70 11.66
N LYS A 92 5.85 6.17 10.54
CA LYS A 92 6.33 7.01 9.41
C LYS A 92 5.19 7.54 8.56
N LEU A 93 4.14 6.75 8.36
CA LEU A 93 3.06 7.08 7.42
C LEU A 93 1.87 7.79 8.08
N SER A 94 1.50 7.43 9.30
CA SER A 94 0.34 8.02 9.97
C SER A 94 0.41 9.53 10.11
N PRO A 95 1.57 10.13 10.49
CA PRO A 95 1.65 11.60 10.56
C PRO A 95 1.46 12.29 9.22
N LEU A 96 1.64 11.58 8.11
CA LEU A 96 1.47 12.11 6.76
C LEU A 96 0.04 11.95 6.24
N GLY A 97 -0.87 11.43 7.06
CA GLY A 97 -2.26 11.25 6.68
C GLY A 97 -2.53 9.99 5.85
N VAL A 98 -1.60 9.05 5.82
CA VAL A 98 -1.77 7.79 5.08
C VAL A 98 -2.40 6.74 5.99
N MET A 99 -3.52 6.16 5.53
CA MET A 99 -4.12 5.01 6.21
C MET A 99 -3.27 3.76 5.92
N LEU A 100 -2.85 3.06 6.96
CA LEU A 100 -2.13 1.80 6.81
C LEU A 100 -3.08 0.63 7.02
N VAL A 101 -3.15 -0.24 6.01
CA VAL A 101 -3.85 -1.53 6.11
C VAL A 101 -2.78 -2.60 6.29
N ASP A 102 -2.77 -3.23 7.45
CA ASP A 102 -1.75 -4.20 7.82
C ASP A 102 -2.23 -5.61 7.49
N LEU A 103 -1.55 -6.24 6.54
CA LEU A 103 -1.80 -7.63 6.16
C LEU A 103 -0.84 -8.60 6.88
N THR A 104 -0.01 -8.06 7.79
CA THR A 104 0.93 -8.87 8.57
C THR A 104 0.25 -9.37 9.84
N PRO A 105 0.84 -10.35 10.57
CA PRO A 105 0.27 -10.82 11.83
C PRO A 105 0.51 -9.88 13.02
N ALA A 106 1.02 -8.65 12.82
CA ALA A 106 1.39 -7.76 13.93
C ALA A 106 0.20 -7.09 14.63
N ALA A 107 -0.98 -7.08 14.04
CA ALA A 107 -2.23 -6.58 14.65
C ALA A 107 -2.10 -5.14 15.18
N LEU A 108 -1.70 -4.21 14.34
CA LEU A 108 -1.56 -2.79 14.70
C LEU A 108 -2.89 -2.09 14.99
N GLY A 109 -3.95 -2.55 14.39
CA GLY A 109 -5.29 -2.02 14.57
C GLY A 109 -6.29 -3.14 14.68
N PRO A 110 -7.60 -2.83 14.68
CA PRO A 110 -8.61 -3.86 14.71
C PRO A 110 -8.57 -4.70 13.43
N GLY A 111 -8.81 -6.00 13.58
CA GLY A 111 -8.90 -6.89 12.43
C GLY A 111 -10.06 -6.52 11.53
N CYS A 112 -9.83 -6.52 10.22
CA CYS A 112 -10.86 -6.22 9.24
C CYS A 112 -11.18 -7.44 8.39
N VAL A 113 -12.41 -7.90 8.47
CA VAL A 113 -12.98 -8.87 7.53
C VAL A 113 -14.11 -8.12 6.82
N PRO A 114 -13.91 -7.64 5.59
CA PRO A 114 -14.81 -6.66 4.97
C PRO A 114 -16.30 -7.01 4.99
N PRO A 115 -16.72 -8.26 4.72
CA PRO A 115 -18.16 -8.59 4.82
C PRO A 115 -18.73 -8.54 6.23
N VAL A 116 -17.87 -8.50 7.28
CA VAL A 116 -18.28 -8.61 8.67
C VAL A 116 -18.23 -7.28 9.38
N ASN A 117 -17.09 -6.56 9.32
CA ASN A 117 -16.87 -5.42 10.20
C ASN A 117 -16.32 -4.16 9.53
N LEU A 118 -16.31 -4.09 8.20
CA LEU A 118 -15.78 -2.93 7.51
C LEU A 118 -16.49 -1.62 7.92
N LYS A 119 -17.81 -1.66 8.10
CA LYS A 119 -18.57 -0.47 8.48
C LYS A 119 -18.15 0.08 9.82
N GLU A 120 -17.82 -0.79 10.78
CA GLU A 120 -17.38 -0.39 12.11
C GLU A 120 -16.01 0.26 12.10
N LEU A 121 -15.20 -0.08 11.09
CA LEU A 121 -13.82 0.38 10.98
C LEU A 121 -13.66 1.58 10.05
N ALA A 122 -14.73 2.01 9.41
CA ALA A 122 -14.69 3.16 8.50
C ALA A 122 -14.19 4.40 9.23
N GLY A 123 -13.24 5.12 8.62
CA GLY A 123 -12.65 6.31 9.21
C GLY A 123 -11.41 6.07 10.06
N ARG A 124 -11.08 4.82 10.40
CA ARG A 124 -9.84 4.53 11.12
C ARG A 124 -8.63 4.66 10.20
N ARG A 125 -7.48 5.05 10.77
CA ARG A 125 -6.26 5.27 10.01
C ARG A 125 -5.36 4.02 9.89
N ALA A 126 -5.61 3.00 10.69
CA ALA A 126 -4.89 1.72 10.63
C ALA A 126 -5.83 0.57 10.94
N VAL A 127 -5.76 -0.46 10.12
CA VAL A 127 -6.52 -1.71 10.28
C VAL A 127 -5.66 -2.91 9.94
#